data_556ad61a2818a08626a76f08d1b1019f
#
_entry.id   556ad61a2818a08626a76f08d1b1019f
#
_cell.length_a   1.000
_cell.length_b   1.000
_cell.length_c   1.000
_cell.angle_alpha   90.00
_cell.angle_beta   90.00
_cell.angle_gamma   90.00
#
_symmetry.space_group_name_H-M   'P 1'
#
loop_
_entity.id
_entity.type
_entity.pdbx_description
1 polymer ?
#
loop_
_entity_poly.entity_id
_entity_poly.type
_entity_poly.pdbx_seq_one_letter_code
_entity_poly.pdbx_strand_id
1 'polypeptide(L)' 'MRRPKHILILHCDQLRADCLGYAGNPDVKTPHIDALAADGTVYTEHYTVYPICTPSRYSLWSGMYVHQHGAWNNCAT' A
#
# COMPACT_ATOMS: atom_id res chain seq x y z
N MET A 1 10.83 -23.36 -4.16
CA MET A 1 10.42 -21.96 -4.31
C MET A 1 11.62 -21.11 -4.69
N ARG A 2 11.50 -20.32 -5.75
CA ARG A 2 12.56 -19.41 -6.16
C ARG A 2 12.58 -18.20 -5.25
N ARG A 3 13.77 -17.83 -4.76
CA ARG A 3 13.94 -16.56 -4.07
C ARG A 3 13.98 -15.44 -5.10
N PRO A 4 13.22 -14.36 -4.92
CA PRO A 4 13.31 -13.21 -5.81
C PRO A 4 14.68 -12.56 -5.68
N LYS A 5 15.25 -12.16 -6.82
CA LYS A 5 16.53 -11.42 -6.84
C LYS A 5 16.32 -9.93 -6.59
N HIS A 6 15.15 -9.43 -6.95
CA HIS A 6 14.84 -8.01 -6.86
C HIS A 6 13.40 -7.84 -6.37
N ILE A 7 13.16 -6.80 -5.57
CA ILE A 7 11.83 -6.42 -5.11
C ILE A 7 11.62 -4.96 -5.48
N LEU A 8 10.55 -4.67 -6.23
CA LEU A 8 10.14 -3.31 -6.57
C LEU A 8 8.84 -3.00 -5.84
N ILE A 9 8.85 -1.95 -5.02
CA ILE A 9 7.65 -1.47 -4.33
C ILE A 9 7.15 -0.22 -5.04
N LEU A 10 5.92 -0.29 -5.57
CA LEU A 10 5.23 0.86 -6.14
C LEU A 10 4.23 1.37 -5.10
N HIS A 11 4.56 2.48 -4.48
CA HIS A 11 3.82 3.02 -3.36
C HIS A 11 3.11 4.32 -3.77
N CYS A 12 1.79 4.25 -3.91
CA CYS A 12 0.99 5.41 -4.32
C CYS A 12 0.62 6.28 -3.12
N ASP A 13 0.57 7.60 -3.35
CA ASP A 13 0.09 8.54 -2.36
C ASP A 13 -1.41 8.77 -2.53
N GLN A 14 -2.14 8.83 -1.42
CA GLN A 14 -3.59 9.12 -1.39
C GLN A 14 -4.46 8.24 -2.31
N LEU A 15 -4.05 7.01 -2.55
CA LEU A 15 -4.82 6.09 -3.37
C LEU A 15 -5.75 5.25 -2.49
N ARG A 16 -7.06 5.35 -2.73
CA ARG A 16 -8.04 4.48 -2.09
C ARG A 16 -8.05 3.10 -2.75
N ALA A 17 -8.29 2.07 -1.97
CA ALA A 17 -8.33 0.69 -2.46
C ALA A 17 -9.41 0.48 -3.52
N ASP A 18 -10.53 1.21 -3.44
CA ASP A 18 -11.65 1.10 -4.39
C ASP A 18 -11.50 1.99 -5.63
N CYS A 19 -10.38 2.70 -5.78
CA CYS A 19 -10.11 3.57 -6.94
C CYS A 19 -9.29 2.87 -8.02
N LEU A 20 -9.37 1.55 -8.10
CA LEU A 20 -8.68 0.74 -9.11
C LEU A 20 -9.70 -0.04 -9.94
N GLY A 21 -9.43 -0.22 -11.23
CA GLY A 21 -10.34 -0.90 -12.14
C GLY A 21 -10.64 -2.34 -11.69
N TYR A 22 -9.61 -3.10 -11.30
CA TYR A 22 -9.79 -4.49 -10.85
C TYR A 22 -10.61 -4.58 -9.55
N ALA A 23 -10.67 -3.50 -8.78
CA ALA A 23 -11.45 -3.45 -7.54
C ALA A 23 -12.94 -3.11 -7.78
N GLY A 24 -13.35 -2.96 -9.05
CA GLY A 24 -14.73 -2.76 -9.42
C GLY A 24 -15.13 -1.29 -9.65
N ASN A 25 -14.19 -0.36 -9.68
CA ASN A 25 -14.51 1.04 -9.96
C ASN A 25 -14.80 1.25 -11.45
N PRO A 26 -16.05 1.65 -11.83
CA PRO A 26 -16.41 1.76 -13.23
C PRO A 26 -15.86 3.00 -13.92
N ASP A 27 -15.45 4.02 -13.16
CA ASP A 27 -15.03 5.31 -13.70
C ASP A 27 -13.51 5.41 -13.87
N VAL A 28 -12.75 4.52 -13.23
CA VAL A 28 -11.29 4.54 -13.24
C VAL A 28 -10.75 3.47 -14.19
N LYS A 29 -9.86 3.87 -15.08
CA LYS A 29 -9.19 2.97 -16.02
C LYS A 29 -7.74 2.77 -15.61
N THR A 30 -7.43 1.57 -15.15
CA THR A 30 -6.07 1.19 -14.73
C THR A 30 -5.65 -0.12 -15.40
N PRO A 31 -5.51 -0.15 -16.75
CA PRO A 31 -5.31 -1.40 -17.47
C PRO A 31 -4.01 -2.12 -17.10
N HIS A 32 -2.94 -1.38 -16.82
CA HIS A 32 -1.66 -1.99 -16.46
C HIS A 32 -1.65 -2.57 -15.04
N ILE A 33 -2.26 -1.86 -14.09
CA ILE A 33 -2.43 -2.36 -12.72
C ILE A 33 -3.37 -3.56 -12.71
N ASP A 34 -4.45 -3.50 -13.49
CA ASP A 34 -5.41 -4.59 -13.62
C ASP A 34 -4.75 -5.85 -14.21
N ALA A 35 -3.89 -5.68 -15.21
CA ALA A 35 -3.14 -6.78 -15.81
C ALA A 35 -2.18 -7.41 -14.79
N LEU A 36 -1.51 -6.59 -13.99
CA LEU A 36 -0.64 -7.06 -12.92
C LEU A 36 -1.43 -7.82 -11.86
N ALA A 37 -2.61 -7.32 -11.49
CA ALA A 37 -3.48 -7.98 -10.53
C ALA A 37 -3.97 -9.35 -11.05
N ALA A 38 -4.29 -9.44 -12.34
CA ALA A 38 -4.71 -10.71 -12.96
C ALA A 38 -3.59 -11.76 -12.99
N ASP A 39 -2.35 -11.31 -13.09
CA ASP A 39 -1.17 -12.18 -13.22
C ASP A 39 -0.52 -12.49 -11.88
N GLY A 40 -0.84 -11.75 -10.85
CA GLY A 40 -0.25 -11.87 -9.51
C GLY A 40 -1.26 -12.24 -8.45
N THR A 41 -0.91 -11.93 -7.20
CA THR A 41 -1.77 -12.16 -6.04
C THR A 41 -2.31 -10.82 -5.53
N VAL A 42 -3.62 -10.74 -5.34
CA VAL A 42 -4.29 -9.56 -4.78
C VAL A 42 -4.67 -9.84 -3.33
N TYR A 43 -4.20 -8.99 -2.43
CA TYR A 43 -4.56 -9.07 -1.01
C TYR A 43 -5.67 -8.06 -0.73
N THR A 44 -6.91 -8.53 -0.64
CA THR A 44 -8.09 -7.67 -0.46
C THR A 44 -8.27 -7.21 0.98
N GLU A 45 -7.70 -7.92 1.94
CA GLU A 45 -7.80 -7.61 3.37
C GLU A 45 -6.42 -7.31 3.97
N HIS A 46 -5.66 -6.48 3.29
CA HIS A 46 -4.36 -6.01 3.76
C HIS A 46 -4.55 -4.64 4.41
N TYR A 47 -4.21 -4.53 5.69
CA TYR A 47 -4.51 -3.35 6.51
C TYR A 47 -3.25 -2.63 6.95
N THR A 48 -3.35 -1.30 7.04
CA THR A 48 -2.32 -0.49 7.68
C THR A 48 -2.49 -0.52 9.20
N VAL A 49 -1.41 -0.27 9.92
CA VAL A 49 -1.45 -0.17 11.39
C VAL A 49 -1.90 1.22 11.87
N TYR A 50 -2.06 2.16 10.96
CA TYR A 50 -2.51 3.52 11.29
C TYR A 50 -3.08 4.21 10.05
N PRO A 51 -4.17 4.97 10.16
CA PRO A 51 -4.90 5.49 8.98
C PRO A 51 -4.33 6.77 8.38
N ILE A 52 -3.24 7.32 8.92
CA ILE A 52 -2.62 8.55 8.42
C ILE A 52 -1.29 8.23 7.74
N CYS A 53 -0.95 8.99 6.68
CA CYS A 53 0.18 8.70 5.78
C CYS A 53 1.51 8.56 6.50
N THR A 54 1.96 9.57 7.23
CA THR A 54 3.27 9.57 7.87
C THR A 54 3.42 8.48 8.92
N PRO A 55 2.48 8.30 9.87
CA PRO A 55 2.56 7.19 10.82
C PRO A 55 2.60 5.82 10.16
N SER A 56 1.76 5.60 9.14
CA SER A 56 1.71 4.35 8.41
C SER A 56 3.03 4.07 7.68
N ARG A 57 3.60 5.08 7.02
CA ARG A 57 4.86 4.96 6.29
C ARG A 57 6.04 4.72 7.22
N TYR A 58 6.07 5.40 8.37
CA TYR A 58 7.09 5.15 9.38
C TYR A 58 7.03 3.71 9.89
N SER A 59 5.82 3.18 10.10
CA SER A 59 5.64 1.79 10.50
C SER A 59 6.10 0.82 9.41
N LEU A 60 5.76 1.10 8.14
CA LEU A 60 6.17 0.28 7.01
C LEU A 60 7.70 0.19 6.89
N TRP A 61 8.38 1.33 6.99
CA TRP A 61 9.83 1.38 6.79
C TRP A 61 10.63 0.95 8.01
N SER A 62 10.11 1.16 9.22
CA SER A 62 10.82 0.83 10.45
C SER A 62 10.50 -0.57 10.99
N GLY A 63 9.37 -1.14 10.58
CA GLY A 63 8.87 -2.38 11.17
C GLY A 63 8.33 -2.21 12.58
N MET A 64 8.03 -0.97 12.99
CA MET A 64 7.55 -0.64 14.34
C MET A 64 6.14 -0.11 14.31
N TYR A 65 5.40 -0.31 15.40
CA TYR A 65 4.10 0.34 15.59
C TYR A 65 4.26 1.82 15.94
N VAL A 66 3.18 2.60 15.77
CA VAL A 66 3.20 4.05 15.98
C VAL A 66 3.63 4.42 17.40
N HIS A 67 3.19 3.68 18.41
CA HIS A 67 3.59 3.96 19.79
C HIS A 67 5.09 3.72 20.04
N GLN A 68 5.75 2.97 19.19
CA GLN A 68 7.19 2.70 19.28
C GLN A 68 8.03 3.77 18.59
N HIS A 69 7.62 4.24 17.39
CA HIS A 69 8.39 5.26 16.65
C HIS A 69 7.96 6.69 16.94
N GLY A 70 6.79 6.89 17.54
CA GLY A 70 6.35 8.20 18.00
C GLY A 70 5.82 9.16 16.92
N ALA A 71 5.76 8.75 15.68
CA ALA A 71 5.22 9.57 14.59
C ALA A 71 3.70 9.41 14.52
N TRP A 72 2.96 10.23 15.29
CA TRP A 72 1.52 10.11 15.43
C TRP A 72 0.71 10.83 14.35
N ASN A 73 1.32 11.76 13.62
CA ASN A 73 0.62 12.56 12.61
C ASN A 73 1.58 12.98 11.49
N ASN A 74 1.06 13.67 10.46
CA ASN A 74 1.85 14.11 9.31
C ASN A 74 2.81 15.25 9.63
N CYS A 75 2.75 15.82 10.81
CA CYS A 75 3.67 16.86 11.26
C CYS A 75 4.82 16.31 12.12
N ALA A 76 4.95 14.98 12.22
CA ALA A 76 6.04 14.34 12.96
C ALA A 76 7.38 14.63 12.30
N THR A 77 8.38 14.94 13.10
CA THR A 77 9.75 15.20 12.66
C THR A 77 10.73 14.13 13.15
#